data_b750d5618823f345667f2bcc534188e9
#
_entry.id   b750d5618823f345667f2bcc534188e9
#
_cell.length_a   1.000
_cell.length_b   1.000
_cell.length_c   1.000
_cell.angle_alpha   90.00
_cell.angle_beta   90.00
_cell.angle_gamma   90.00
#
_symmetry.space_group_name_H-M   'P 1'
#
loop_
_entity.id
_entity.type
_entity.pdbx_description
1 polymer ?
#
loop_
_entity_poly.entity_id
_entity_poly.type
_entity_poly.pdbx_seq_one_letter_code
_entity_poly.pdbx_strand_id
1 'polypeptide(L)'
;MGADLVTQLIQSRELSRSLAGMIWIWGSTSFAGANSIGLYGSDRQKQEFLPKIVKGQLKVTIGFTEPGGGTDVLGSLRTSATKVDGGWIINGAKKWCTSAHVSDYVLLLVRTNDKVERKHQGVTLFLMSPKSKGVTLKPLTSLGMRGLGTFDMIMENVFVPDELVLGEPDNAWYMLLPTLANERMLLMGTCLGIMDGVVEETLAYMKSREAFGKQIGAFQAVQHHFSNIVMARHQTELVAFNAARLADAGADTFMEVTMGKVIASEHAVNSADLGIQIFGGMGYSGDNDMQRYWRDARLMRFSPITNEMARNVAGVAADDHRHRLASGRQSA
;
A
#
# COMPACT_ATOMS: atom_id res chain seq x y z
N MET A 1 18.35 -12.04 -7.35
CA MET A 1 18.67 -11.32 -6.11
C MET A 1 17.62 -10.24 -5.94
N GLY A 2 16.89 -10.25 -4.84
CA GLY A 2 15.95 -9.19 -4.50
C GLY A 2 16.70 -7.95 -4.01
N ALA A 3 16.21 -6.74 -4.29
CA ALA A 3 16.71 -5.54 -3.65
C ALA A 3 16.39 -5.59 -2.15
N ASP A 4 17.29 -5.10 -1.29
CA ASP A 4 17.03 -4.93 0.13
C ASP A 4 15.92 -3.90 0.37
N LEU A 5 15.36 -3.84 1.57
CA LEU A 5 14.23 -2.97 1.89
C LEU A 5 14.61 -1.49 1.87
N VAL A 6 15.86 -1.16 2.19
CA VAL A 6 16.38 0.21 2.05
C VAL A 6 16.34 0.65 0.58
N THR A 7 16.82 -0.19 -0.34
CA THR A 7 16.76 0.08 -1.78
C THR A 7 15.32 0.23 -2.26
N GLN A 8 14.42 -0.65 -1.82
CA GLN A 8 13.00 -0.61 -2.18
C GLN A 8 12.32 0.65 -1.65
N LEU A 9 12.65 1.08 -0.43
CA LEU A 9 12.17 2.34 0.16
C LEU A 9 12.60 3.54 -0.68
N ILE A 10 13.86 3.59 -1.11
CA ILE A 10 14.40 4.64 -1.98
C ILE A 10 13.67 4.64 -3.34
N GLN A 11 13.46 3.47 -3.95
CA GLN A 11 12.72 3.36 -5.21
C GLN A 11 11.28 3.88 -5.06
N SER A 12 10.59 3.48 -3.98
CA SER A 12 9.24 3.98 -3.68
C SER A 12 9.21 5.49 -3.54
N ARG A 13 10.18 6.07 -2.83
CA ARG A 13 10.34 7.50 -2.63
C ARG A 13 10.52 8.24 -3.96
N GLU A 14 11.49 7.83 -4.78
CA GLU A 14 11.79 8.53 -6.03
C GLU A 14 10.64 8.42 -7.06
N LEU A 15 10.00 7.26 -7.19
CA LEU A 15 8.83 7.10 -8.05
C LEU A 15 7.66 7.99 -7.60
N SER A 16 7.46 8.11 -6.30
CA SER A 16 6.32 8.85 -5.72
C SER A 16 6.54 10.36 -5.71
N ARG A 17 7.76 10.83 -5.79
CA ARG A 17 8.11 12.25 -5.84
C ARG A 17 7.48 12.95 -7.04
N SER A 18 7.44 12.29 -8.19
CA SER A 18 6.85 12.82 -9.41
C SER A 18 5.36 12.47 -9.53
N LEU A 19 5.01 11.18 -9.40
CA LEU A 19 3.64 10.70 -9.56
C LEU A 19 3.36 9.49 -8.65
N ALA A 20 2.89 9.76 -7.44
CA ALA A 20 2.63 8.74 -6.42
C ALA A 20 1.69 7.61 -6.90
N GLY A 21 0.75 7.91 -7.80
CA GLY A 21 -0.15 6.91 -8.38
C GLY A 21 0.55 5.78 -9.13
N MET A 22 1.77 6.00 -9.64
CA MET A 22 2.54 4.96 -10.33
C MET A 22 3.10 3.88 -9.41
N ILE A 23 3.24 4.18 -8.11
CA ILE A 23 3.79 3.22 -7.14
C ILE A 23 2.93 1.96 -7.03
N TRP A 24 1.61 2.08 -7.23
CA TRP A 24 0.70 0.95 -7.02
C TRP A 24 0.93 -0.21 -7.98
N ILE A 25 1.15 0.04 -9.28
CA ILE A 25 1.41 -1.06 -10.21
C ILE A 25 2.77 -1.70 -9.97
N TRP A 26 3.79 -0.88 -9.67
CA TRP A 26 5.11 -1.37 -9.32
C TRP A 26 5.07 -2.10 -7.97
N GLY A 27 4.47 -1.50 -6.95
CA GLY A 27 4.35 -2.06 -5.61
C GLY A 27 3.54 -3.36 -5.60
N SER A 28 2.32 -3.37 -6.14
CA SER A 28 1.50 -4.59 -6.15
C SER A 28 2.16 -5.72 -6.95
N THR A 29 2.84 -5.42 -8.06
CA THR A 29 3.56 -6.43 -8.83
C THR A 29 4.78 -6.96 -8.08
N SER A 30 5.57 -6.09 -7.44
CA SER A 30 6.81 -6.48 -6.74
C SER A 30 6.51 -7.16 -5.40
N PHE A 31 5.62 -6.59 -4.57
CA PHE A 31 5.40 -7.06 -3.21
C PHE A 31 4.28 -8.08 -3.10
N ALA A 32 3.13 -7.83 -3.70
CA ALA A 32 2.05 -8.80 -3.68
C ALA A 32 2.32 -9.92 -4.69
N GLY A 33 2.69 -9.60 -5.92
CA GLY A 33 2.96 -10.57 -6.97
C GLY A 33 4.26 -11.35 -6.74
N ALA A 34 5.41 -10.71 -7.01
CA ALA A 34 6.70 -11.39 -7.02
C ALA A 34 7.07 -11.98 -5.64
N ASN A 35 6.86 -11.25 -4.55
CA ASN A 35 7.19 -11.75 -3.22
C ASN A 35 6.32 -12.95 -2.83
N SER A 36 5.00 -12.87 -3.03
CA SER A 36 4.11 -14.00 -2.71
C SER A 36 4.39 -15.23 -3.58
N ILE A 37 4.65 -15.03 -4.88
CA ILE A 37 5.05 -16.13 -5.78
C ILE A 37 6.41 -16.70 -5.35
N GLY A 38 7.38 -15.86 -5.00
CA GLY A 38 8.70 -16.27 -4.56
C GLY A 38 8.67 -17.10 -3.28
N LEU A 39 7.84 -16.74 -2.30
CA LEU A 39 7.71 -17.43 -1.02
C LEU A 39 6.86 -18.70 -1.12
N TYR A 40 5.74 -18.63 -1.81
CA TYR A 40 4.69 -19.64 -1.73
C TYR A 40 4.32 -20.31 -3.05
N GLY A 41 4.82 -19.79 -4.17
CA GLY A 41 4.57 -20.38 -5.49
C GLY A 41 5.23 -21.73 -5.65
N SER A 42 4.62 -22.61 -6.46
CA SER A 42 5.25 -23.84 -6.93
C SER A 42 6.50 -23.52 -7.76
N ASP A 43 7.39 -24.49 -7.92
CA ASP A 43 8.58 -24.31 -8.76
C ASP A 43 8.22 -23.90 -10.19
N ARG A 44 7.14 -24.46 -10.76
CA ARG A 44 6.60 -24.07 -12.04
C ARG A 44 6.17 -22.59 -12.05
N GLN A 45 5.40 -22.14 -11.06
CA GLN A 45 4.97 -20.74 -10.96
C GLN A 45 6.17 -19.79 -10.81
N LYS A 46 7.17 -20.14 -10.01
CA LYS A 46 8.41 -19.36 -9.85
C LYS A 46 9.16 -19.24 -11.17
N GLN A 47 9.36 -20.34 -11.87
CA GLN A 47 10.08 -20.36 -13.15
C GLN A 47 9.32 -19.63 -14.27
N GLU A 48 8.01 -19.70 -14.28
CA GLU A 48 7.20 -19.09 -15.33
C GLU A 48 6.97 -17.59 -15.10
N PHE A 49 6.67 -17.16 -13.87
CA PHE A 49 6.18 -15.81 -13.58
C PHE A 49 7.28 -14.85 -13.16
N LEU A 50 8.23 -15.26 -12.29
CA LEU A 50 9.24 -14.33 -11.76
C LEU A 50 10.14 -13.70 -12.84
N PRO A 51 10.63 -14.43 -13.86
CA PRO A 51 11.43 -13.83 -14.93
C PRO A 51 10.64 -12.82 -15.76
N LYS A 52 9.34 -13.04 -15.98
CA LYS A 52 8.47 -12.12 -16.71
C LYS A 52 8.19 -10.85 -15.89
N ILE A 53 8.01 -11.00 -14.58
CA ILE A 53 7.83 -9.86 -13.66
C ILE A 53 9.08 -8.98 -13.65
N VAL A 54 10.28 -9.56 -13.51
CA VAL A 54 11.55 -8.82 -13.51
C VAL A 54 11.76 -8.03 -14.81
N LYS A 55 11.30 -8.57 -15.94
CA LYS A 55 11.36 -7.90 -17.25
C LYS A 55 10.22 -6.89 -17.48
N GLY A 56 9.31 -6.72 -16.53
CA GLY A 56 8.10 -5.87 -16.69
C GLY A 56 7.06 -6.41 -17.68
N GLN A 57 7.18 -7.68 -18.07
CA GLN A 57 6.29 -8.34 -19.02
C GLN A 57 5.05 -8.94 -18.39
N LEU A 58 5.02 -9.07 -17.06
CA LEU A 58 3.90 -9.59 -16.29
C LEU A 58 3.63 -8.65 -15.11
N LYS A 59 2.38 -8.23 -14.97
CA LYS A 59 1.91 -7.33 -13.92
C LYS A 59 0.87 -8.02 -13.06
N VAL A 60 1.01 -7.86 -11.76
CA VAL A 60 0.08 -8.42 -10.76
C VAL A 60 -0.51 -7.27 -9.95
N THR A 61 -1.83 -7.29 -9.77
CA THR A 61 -2.52 -6.45 -8.80
C THR A 61 -3.15 -7.29 -7.70
N ILE A 62 -3.78 -6.65 -6.72
CA ILE A 62 -4.42 -7.32 -5.59
C ILE A 62 -5.94 -7.14 -5.63
N GLY A 63 -6.65 -8.17 -5.15
CA GLY A 63 -8.11 -8.18 -5.00
C GLY A 63 -8.49 -8.77 -3.63
N PHE A 64 -8.39 -7.96 -2.55
CA PHE A 64 -8.67 -8.42 -1.19
C PHE A 64 -9.96 -7.81 -0.65
N THR A 65 -10.10 -6.50 -0.75
CA THR A 65 -11.25 -5.74 -0.22
C THR A 65 -12.52 -6.04 -1.00
N GLU A 66 -13.65 -6.12 -0.29
CA GLU A 66 -14.97 -6.30 -0.87
C GLU A 66 -15.89 -5.10 -0.63
N PRO A 67 -17.00 -4.97 -1.37
CA PRO A 67 -17.94 -3.86 -1.17
C PRO A 67 -18.47 -3.73 0.26
N GLY A 68 -18.58 -4.84 0.98
CA GLY A 68 -19.10 -4.91 2.34
C GLY A 68 -18.10 -4.58 3.45
N GLY A 69 -16.80 -4.40 3.16
CA GLY A 69 -15.82 -4.11 4.19
C GLY A 69 -14.42 -3.83 3.68
N GLY A 70 -13.71 -2.95 4.36
CA GLY A 70 -12.33 -2.57 4.07
C GLY A 70 -11.36 -3.08 5.15
N THR A 71 -11.41 -2.51 6.34
CA THR A 71 -10.50 -2.86 7.45
C THR A 71 -10.73 -4.29 7.94
N ASP A 72 -11.98 -4.74 8.05
CA ASP A 72 -12.33 -6.13 8.40
C ASP A 72 -12.41 -7.00 7.13
N VAL A 73 -11.27 -7.23 6.48
CA VAL A 73 -11.18 -8.00 5.24
C VAL A 73 -11.73 -9.42 5.41
N LEU A 74 -11.41 -10.09 6.51
CA LEU A 74 -11.83 -11.47 6.75
C LEU A 74 -13.29 -11.57 7.18
N GLY A 75 -13.78 -10.64 7.99
CA GLY A 75 -15.17 -10.63 8.45
C GLY A 75 -16.17 -10.29 7.35
N SER A 76 -15.73 -9.50 6.38
CA SER A 76 -16.55 -9.09 5.23
C SER A 76 -16.39 -9.97 3.98
N LEU A 77 -15.48 -10.96 4.01
CA LEU A 77 -15.16 -11.83 2.87
C LEU A 77 -16.35 -12.69 2.47
N ARG A 78 -16.89 -12.45 1.28
CA ARG A 78 -18.05 -13.16 0.68
C ARG A 78 -17.70 -13.82 -0.65
N THR A 79 -16.65 -13.32 -1.35
CA THR A 79 -16.15 -13.99 -2.56
C THR A 79 -15.76 -15.41 -2.21
N SER A 80 -16.37 -16.38 -2.91
CA SER A 80 -16.22 -17.81 -2.66
C SER A 80 -15.70 -18.55 -3.88
N ALA A 81 -15.05 -19.67 -3.63
CA ALA A 81 -14.64 -20.61 -4.66
C ALA A 81 -15.12 -22.03 -4.33
N THR A 82 -15.67 -22.71 -5.33
CA THR A 82 -16.08 -24.12 -5.23
C THR A 82 -15.13 -24.96 -6.06
N LYS A 83 -14.61 -26.03 -5.47
CA LYS A 83 -13.75 -26.99 -6.17
C LYS A 83 -14.53 -27.75 -7.23
N VAL A 84 -13.97 -27.82 -8.44
CA VAL A 84 -14.47 -28.61 -9.57
C VAL A 84 -13.32 -29.41 -10.17
N ASP A 85 -13.61 -30.23 -11.18
CA ASP A 85 -12.58 -30.98 -11.87
C ASP A 85 -11.57 -30.05 -12.55
N GLY A 86 -10.29 -30.23 -12.25
CA GLY A 86 -9.16 -29.44 -12.76
C GLY A 86 -9.06 -28.00 -12.28
N GLY A 87 -9.91 -27.52 -11.36
CA GLY A 87 -9.85 -26.14 -10.91
C GLY A 87 -10.93 -25.72 -9.93
N TRP A 88 -11.27 -24.44 -9.97
CA TRP A 88 -12.20 -23.77 -9.04
C TRP A 88 -13.12 -22.82 -9.79
N ILE A 89 -14.38 -22.75 -9.38
CA ILE A 89 -15.33 -21.75 -9.85
C ILE A 89 -15.45 -20.65 -8.79
N ILE A 90 -15.10 -19.42 -9.18
CA ILE A 90 -15.10 -18.27 -8.29
C ILE A 90 -16.32 -17.37 -8.59
N ASN A 91 -17.02 -16.99 -7.52
CA ASN A 91 -18.12 -16.03 -7.54
C ASN A 91 -17.94 -14.97 -6.45
N GLY A 92 -18.27 -13.71 -6.77
CA GLY A 92 -18.22 -12.61 -5.81
C GLY A 92 -17.82 -11.29 -6.43
N ALA A 93 -17.40 -10.34 -5.56
CA ALA A 93 -16.98 -9.02 -6.00
C ALA A 93 -15.83 -8.51 -5.14
N LYS A 94 -14.88 -7.82 -5.79
CA LYS A 94 -13.79 -7.09 -5.14
C LYS A 94 -13.88 -5.60 -5.45
N LYS A 95 -13.40 -4.79 -4.53
CA LYS A 95 -13.41 -3.33 -4.64
C LYS A 95 -11.98 -2.79 -4.53
N TRP A 96 -11.75 -1.66 -5.16
CA TRP A 96 -10.43 -1.01 -5.16
C TRP A 96 -9.33 -1.86 -5.82
N CYS A 97 -9.67 -2.61 -6.89
CA CYS A 97 -8.69 -3.36 -7.67
C CYS A 97 -7.93 -2.40 -8.58
N THR A 98 -6.92 -1.74 -8.00
CA THR A 98 -6.13 -0.72 -8.69
C THR A 98 -5.32 -1.37 -9.81
N SER A 99 -5.32 -0.76 -10.99
CA SER A 99 -4.62 -1.23 -12.19
C SER A 99 -5.11 -2.58 -12.75
N ALA A 100 -6.25 -3.11 -12.33
CA ALA A 100 -6.74 -4.41 -12.79
C ALA A 100 -6.86 -4.51 -14.32
N HIS A 101 -7.23 -3.42 -15.01
CA HIS A 101 -7.39 -3.36 -16.47
C HIS A 101 -6.10 -3.56 -17.27
N VAL A 102 -4.93 -3.28 -16.67
CA VAL A 102 -3.61 -3.44 -17.29
C VAL A 102 -2.79 -4.57 -16.69
N SER A 103 -3.33 -5.24 -15.67
CA SER A 103 -2.68 -6.38 -15.02
C SER A 103 -2.95 -7.68 -15.77
N ASP A 104 -2.01 -8.62 -15.68
CA ASP A 104 -2.14 -9.95 -16.24
C ASP A 104 -2.80 -10.90 -15.25
N TYR A 105 -2.51 -10.69 -13.95
CA TYR A 105 -3.12 -11.43 -12.86
C TYR A 105 -3.54 -10.52 -11.71
N VAL A 106 -4.55 -10.97 -10.99
CA VAL A 106 -4.98 -10.44 -9.69
C VAL A 106 -4.64 -11.48 -8.64
N LEU A 107 -3.84 -11.12 -7.65
CA LEU A 107 -3.69 -11.92 -6.43
C LEU A 107 -4.97 -11.76 -5.62
N LEU A 108 -5.81 -12.79 -5.67
CA LEU A 108 -7.19 -12.76 -5.21
C LEU A 108 -7.34 -13.57 -3.93
N LEU A 109 -7.87 -12.97 -2.87
CA LEU A 109 -8.22 -13.64 -1.62
C LEU A 109 -9.67 -14.11 -1.67
N VAL A 110 -9.91 -15.41 -1.49
CA VAL A 110 -11.22 -16.04 -1.68
C VAL A 110 -11.52 -17.01 -0.53
N ARG A 111 -12.79 -17.11 -0.15
CA ARG A 111 -13.29 -18.13 0.79
C ARG A 111 -13.46 -19.45 0.05
N THR A 112 -12.70 -20.47 0.44
CA THR A 112 -12.76 -21.83 -0.10
C THR A 112 -13.44 -22.82 0.84
N ASN A 113 -13.45 -22.51 2.14
CA ASN A 113 -14.13 -23.31 3.14
C ASN A 113 -14.80 -22.37 4.16
N ASP A 114 -16.11 -22.49 4.33
CA ASP A 114 -16.92 -21.73 5.29
C ASP A 114 -17.16 -22.47 6.61
N LYS A 115 -16.85 -23.79 6.65
CA LYS A 115 -16.98 -24.66 7.82
C LYS A 115 -15.70 -24.63 8.66
N VAL A 116 -15.36 -23.44 9.18
CA VAL A 116 -14.12 -23.20 9.94
C VAL A 116 -14.44 -22.57 11.29
N GLU A 117 -13.61 -22.84 12.28
CA GLU A 117 -13.77 -22.26 13.62
C GLU A 117 -13.38 -20.77 13.66
N ARG A 118 -12.39 -20.38 12.87
CA ARG A 118 -11.84 -19.03 12.86
C ARG A 118 -11.86 -18.42 11.45
N LYS A 119 -12.19 -17.16 11.33
CA LYS A 119 -12.36 -16.45 10.05
C LYS A 119 -11.11 -16.42 9.15
N HIS A 120 -9.92 -16.57 9.72
CA HIS A 120 -8.66 -16.59 8.97
C HIS A 120 -8.33 -17.96 8.36
N GLN A 121 -9.05 -19.02 8.76
CA GLN A 121 -8.98 -20.34 8.13
C GLN A 121 -9.92 -20.39 6.93
N GLY A 122 -9.74 -21.36 6.03
CA GLY A 122 -10.62 -21.59 4.88
C GLY A 122 -10.55 -20.50 3.83
N VAL A 123 -9.42 -19.80 3.71
CA VAL A 123 -9.16 -18.79 2.69
C VAL A 123 -7.98 -19.20 1.83
N THR A 124 -8.09 -18.96 0.53
CA THR A 124 -7.11 -19.34 -0.48
C THR A 124 -6.72 -18.15 -1.33
N LEU A 125 -5.46 -18.12 -1.79
CA LEU A 125 -4.97 -17.16 -2.78
C LEU A 125 -5.00 -17.76 -4.18
N PHE A 126 -5.48 -16.97 -5.13
CA PHE A 126 -5.51 -17.33 -6.54
C PHE A 126 -4.80 -16.27 -7.39
N LEU A 127 -4.08 -16.70 -8.41
CA LEU A 127 -3.60 -15.84 -9.49
C LEU A 127 -4.64 -15.87 -10.62
N MET A 128 -5.68 -15.04 -10.51
CA MET A 128 -6.78 -15.01 -11.46
C MET A 128 -6.54 -13.93 -12.52
N SER A 129 -6.71 -14.25 -13.82
CA SER A 129 -6.65 -13.22 -14.84
C SER A 129 -7.88 -12.32 -14.80
N PRO A 130 -7.74 -10.98 -14.77
CA PRO A 130 -8.88 -10.07 -14.86
C PRO A 130 -9.56 -10.08 -16.24
N LYS A 131 -8.97 -10.77 -17.22
CA LYS A 131 -9.51 -10.95 -18.58
C LYS A 131 -10.28 -12.26 -18.74
N SER A 132 -10.38 -13.06 -17.66
CA SER A 132 -11.13 -14.34 -17.71
C SER A 132 -12.60 -14.12 -18.02
N LYS A 133 -13.21 -15.09 -18.70
CA LYS A 133 -14.67 -15.08 -18.92
C LYS A 133 -15.41 -15.05 -17.58
N GLY A 134 -16.39 -14.19 -17.45
CA GLY A 134 -17.16 -13.98 -16.22
C GLY A 134 -16.61 -12.87 -15.32
N VAL A 135 -15.48 -12.22 -15.67
CA VAL A 135 -14.97 -11.04 -14.97
C VAL A 135 -15.48 -9.77 -15.63
N THR A 136 -16.04 -8.88 -14.82
CA THR A 136 -16.42 -7.52 -15.22
C THR A 136 -15.69 -6.50 -14.37
N LEU A 137 -15.00 -5.57 -15.02
CA LEU A 137 -14.34 -4.43 -14.38
C LEU A 137 -15.18 -3.16 -14.55
N LYS A 138 -15.53 -2.49 -13.46
CA LYS A 138 -16.22 -1.19 -13.48
C LYS A 138 -15.29 -0.13 -12.91
N PRO A 139 -14.95 0.92 -13.69
CA PRO A 139 -14.04 1.97 -13.20
C PRO A 139 -14.67 2.76 -12.06
N LEU A 140 -13.85 3.12 -11.08
CA LEU A 140 -14.19 3.97 -9.96
C LEU A 140 -13.48 5.32 -10.09
N THR A 141 -14.20 6.39 -9.79
CA THR A 141 -13.59 7.73 -9.68
C THR A 141 -12.99 7.89 -8.28
N SER A 142 -11.68 8.13 -8.22
CA SER A 142 -10.96 8.38 -6.96
C SER A 142 -10.60 9.84 -6.79
N LEU A 143 -10.45 10.30 -5.53
CA LEU A 143 -10.02 11.65 -5.20
C LEU A 143 -8.58 11.91 -5.66
N GLY A 144 -7.67 10.99 -5.38
CA GLY A 144 -6.25 11.01 -5.72
C GLY A 144 -5.80 9.71 -6.37
N MET A 145 -4.50 9.55 -6.56
CA MET A 145 -3.85 8.36 -7.14
C MET A 145 -4.42 7.99 -8.52
N ARG A 146 -4.71 8.99 -9.34
CA ARG A 146 -5.47 8.83 -10.60
C ARG A 146 -4.66 8.24 -11.74
N GLY A 147 -3.35 8.05 -11.57
CA GLY A 147 -2.45 7.64 -12.66
C GLY A 147 -2.80 6.32 -13.34
N LEU A 148 -3.40 5.36 -12.62
CA LEU A 148 -3.63 3.99 -13.11
C LEU A 148 -5.09 3.51 -13.00
N GLY A 149 -5.97 4.31 -12.46
CA GLY A 149 -7.35 3.91 -12.23
C GLY A 149 -7.53 2.81 -11.18
N THR A 150 -8.73 2.74 -10.63
CA THR A 150 -9.14 1.67 -9.70
C THR A 150 -10.52 1.17 -10.10
N PHE A 151 -10.84 -0.09 -9.78
CA PHE A 151 -12.00 -0.77 -10.33
C PHE A 151 -12.73 -1.57 -9.25
N ASP A 152 -14.05 -1.64 -9.39
CA ASP A 152 -14.82 -2.76 -8.88
C ASP A 152 -14.64 -3.93 -9.84
N MET A 153 -14.41 -5.12 -9.30
CA MET A 153 -14.26 -6.36 -10.06
C MET A 153 -15.34 -7.34 -9.63
N ILE A 154 -16.22 -7.68 -10.55
CA ILE A 154 -17.33 -8.63 -10.38
C ILE A 154 -16.94 -9.92 -11.06
N MET A 155 -17.14 -11.04 -10.37
CA MET A 155 -16.80 -12.38 -10.83
C MET A 155 -18.06 -13.26 -10.81
N GLU A 156 -18.45 -13.80 -11.98
CA GLU A 156 -19.61 -14.65 -12.15
C GLU A 156 -19.19 -15.95 -12.85
N ASN A 157 -19.14 -17.04 -12.06
CA ASN A 157 -18.72 -18.37 -12.51
C ASN A 157 -17.36 -18.38 -13.23
N VAL A 158 -16.37 -17.68 -12.63
CA VAL A 158 -15.02 -17.60 -13.20
C VAL A 158 -14.25 -18.87 -12.89
N PHE A 159 -13.87 -19.60 -13.92
CA PHE A 159 -13.01 -20.79 -13.77
C PHE A 159 -11.55 -20.39 -13.60
N VAL A 160 -10.91 -20.92 -12.56
CA VAL A 160 -9.47 -20.77 -12.30
C VAL A 160 -8.85 -22.16 -12.16
N PRO A 161 -7.87 -22.54 -13.00
CA PRO A 161 -7.19 -23.82 -12.91
C PRO A 161 -6.45 -24.02 -11.59
N ASP A 162 -6.29 -25.26 -11.16
CA ASP A 162 -5.55 -25.60 -9.93
C ASP A 162 -4.11 -25.08 -9.93
N GLU A 163 -3.48 -25.03 -11.06
CA GLU A 163 -2.12 -24.54 -11.24
C GLU A 163 -1.95 -23.04 -10.94
N LEU A 164 -3.07 -22.29 -10.84
CA LEU A 164 -3.09 -20.87 -10.48
C LEU A 164 -3.52 -20.63 -9.02
N VAL A 165 -3.65 -21.68 -8.22
CA VAL A 165 -3.70 -21.57 -6.76
C VAL A 165 -2.31 -21.21 -6.25
N LEU A 166 -2.18 -20.21 -5.41
CA LEU A 166 -0.92 -19.82 -4.81
C LEU A 166 -0.79 -20.37 -3.40
N GLY A 167 0.21 -21.22 -3.18
CA GLY A 167 0.44 -21.89 -1.91
C GLY A 167 -0.61 -22.96 -1.59
N GLU A 168 -0.85 -23.18 -0.31
CA GLU A 168 -1.78 -24.20 0.15
C GLU A 168 -3.20 -23.65 0.26
N PRO A 169 -4.22 -24.34 -0.28
CA PRO A 169 -5.61 -23.99 -0.07
C PRO A 169 -5.97 -23.89 1.42
N ASP A 170 -6.92 -23.03 1.74
CA ASP A 170 -7.47 -22.78 3.07
C ASP A 170 -6.51 -22.14 4.10
N ASN A 171 -5.25 -21.84 3.72
CA ASN A 171 -4.23 -21.31 4.63
C ASN A 171 -3.64 -19.95 4.22
N ALA A 172 -4.32 -19.21 3.33
CA ALA A 172 -3.77 -18.01 2.72
C ALA A 172 -3.50 -16.84 3.68
N TRP A 173 -4.22 -16.74 4.79
CA TRP A 173 -4.10 -15.58 5.68
C TRP A 173 -2.68 -15.40 6.22
N TYR A 174 -2.08 -16.46 6.72
CA TYR A 174 -0.72 -16.42 7.26
C TYR A 174 0.33 -16.13 6.19
N MET A 175 0.06 -16.52 4.95
CA MET A 175 0.92 -16.23 3.80
C MET A 175 0.90 -14.75 3.40
N LEU A 176 -0.16 -14.02 3.74
CA LEU A 176 -0.27 -12.59 3.43
C LEU A 176 0.46 -11.68 4.42
N LEU A 177 0.69 -12.10 5.65
CA LEU A 177 1.24 -11.25 6.70
C LEU A 177 2.59 -10.60 6.34
N PRO A 178 3.58 -11.32 5.77
CA PRO A 178 4.83 -10.71 5.31
C PRO A 178 4.62 -9.68 4.19
N THR A 179 3.71 -9.98 3.25
CA THR A 179 3.36 -9.05 2.16
C THR A 179 2.76 -7.75 2.68
N LEU A 180 1.88 -7.83 3.68
CA LEU A 180 1.26 -6.66 4.30
C LEU A 180 2.25 -5.81 5.11
N ALA A 181 3.29 -6.41 5.70
CA ALA A 181 4.36 -5.68 6.38
C ALA A 181 5.19 -4.87 5.36
N ASN A 182 5.59 -5.50 4.25
CA ASN A 182 6.32 -4.82 3.18
C ASN A 182 5.53 -3.68 2.56
N GLU A 183 4.21 -3.84 2.40
CA GLU A 183 3.34 -2.79 1.87
C GLU A 183 3.37 -1.52 2.74
N ARG A 184 3.37 -1.67 4.08
CA ARG A 184 3.49 -0.53 5.01
C ARG A 184 4.85 0.16 4.89
N MET A 185 5.93 -0.60 4.69
CA MET A 185 7.27 -0.06 4.47
C MET A 185 7.31 0.84 3.24
N LEU A 186 6.74 0.39 2.14
CA LEU A 186 6.70 1.17 0.91
C LEU A 186 5.82 2.40 1.00
N LEU A 187 4.72 2.32 1.76
CA LEU A 187 3.90 3.48 2.00
C LEU A 187 4.70 4.61 2.64
N MET A 188 5.62 4.30 3.56
CA MET A 188 6.52 5.32 4.13
C MET A 188 7.39 5.97 3.06
N GLY A 189 7.94 5.18 2.12
CA GLY A 189 8.67 5.70 0.96
C GLY A 189 7.80 6.58 0.06
N THR A 190 6.56 6.15 -0.20
CA THR A 190 5.60 6.95 -0.97
C THR A 190 5.30 8.29 -0.30
N CYS A 191 5.08 8.31 1.00
CA CYS A 191 4.88 9.53 1.77
C CYS A 191 6.09 10.46 1.72
N LEU A 192 7.30 9.90 1.83
CA LEU A 192 8.55 10.66 1.69
C LEU A 192 8.67 11.31 0.31
N GLY A 193 8.40 10.56 -0.77
CA GLY A 193 8.44 11.10 -2.12
C GLY A 193 7.47 12.26 -2.33
N ILE A 194 6.22 12.11 -1.84
CA ILE A 194 5.24 13.19 -1.86
C ILE A 194 5.77 14.43 -1.11
N MET A 195 6.33 14.24 0.10
CA MET A 195 6.86 15.35 0.88
C MET A 195 8.09 16.00 0.25
N ASP A 196 8.95 15.23 -0.44
CA ASP A 196 10.07 15.79 -1.21
C ASP A 196 9.56 16.75 -2.30
N GLY A 197 8.53 16.33 -3.08
CA GLY A 197 7.90 17.20 -4.07
C GLY A 197 7.30 18.46 -3.45
N VAL A 198 6.58 18.30 -2.33
CA VAL A 198 6.01 19.44 -1.58
C VAL A 198 7.10 20.41 -1.12
N VAL A 199 8.21 19.92 -0.56
CA VAL A 199 9.33 20.76 -0.10
C VAL A 199 9.94 21.55 -1.26
N GLU A 200 10.22 20.88 -2.38
CA GLU A 200 10.88 21.50 -3.53
C GLU A 200 10.03 22.59 -4.17
N GLU A 201 8.77 22.27 -4.47
CA GLU A 201 7.86 23.23 -5.10
C GLU A 201 7.54 24.39 -4.16
N THR A 202 7.32 24.12 -2.87
CA THR A 202 7.05 25.17 -1.89
C THR A 202 8.24 26.11 -1.76
N LEU A 203 9.47 25.59 -1.67
CA LEU A 203 10.67 26.40 -1.57
C LEU A 203 10.86 27.28 -2.82
N ALA A 204 10.65 26.71 -4.01
CA ALA A 204 10.74 27.46 -5.28
C ALA A 204 9.70 28.58 -5.32
N TYR A 205 8.46 28.29 -4.94
CA TYR A 205 7.38 29.28 -4.91
C TYR A 205 7.63 30.40 -3.89
N MET A 206 8.10 30.08 -2.69
CA MET A 206 8.44 31.06 -1.65
C MET A 206 9.51 32.05 -2.10
N LYS A 207 10.45 31.61 -2.96
CA LYS A 207 11.54 32.43 -3.51
C LYS A 207 11.11 33.28 -4.71
N SER A 208 10.09 32.90 -5.45
CA SER A 208 9.66 33.57 -6.66
C SER A 208 8.41 34.46 -6.50
N ARG A 209 7.49 34.03 -5.62
CA ARG A 209 6.23 34.76 -5.42
C ARG A 209 6.43 35.99 -4.54
N GLU A 210 5.95 37.13 -5.02
CA GLU A 210 5.95 38.38 -4.26
C GLU A 210 4.55 38.78 -3.79
N ALA A 211 4.49 39.35 -2.58
CA ALA A 211 3.32 40.01 -2.00
C ALA A 211 3.78 41.08 -1.03
N PHE A 212 3.04 42.16 -0.94
CA PHE A 212 3.36 43.30 -0.07
C PHE A 212 4.79 43.84 -0.28
N GLY A 213 5.25 43.86 -1.53
CA GLY A 213 6.56 44.44 -1.94
C GLY A 213 7.78 43.59 -1.64
N LYS A 214 7.62 42.31 -1.27
CA LYS A 214 8.74 41.36 -1.04
C LYS A 214 8.34 39.92 -1.30
N GLN A 215 9.34 39.04 -1.45
CA GLN A 215 9.10 37.61 -1.58
C GLN A 215 8.33 37.04 -0.38
N ILE A 216 7.38 36.15 -0.62
CA ILE A 216 6.56 35.57 0.47
C ILE A 216 7.41 34.79 1.47
N GLY A 217 8.54 34.22 1.05
CA GLY A 217 9.49 33.54 1.92
C GLY A 217 10.17 34.46 2.96
N ALA A 218 10.05 35.80 2.82
CA ALA A 218 10.54 36.76 3.80
C ALA A 218 9.57 36.99 4.99
N PHE A 219 8.35 36.41 4.95
CA PHE A 219 7.40 36.50 6.06
C PHE A 219 7.60 35.36 7.03
N GLN A 220 7.75 35.68 8.31
CA GLN A 220 8.04 34.71 9.36
C GLN A 220 6.92 33.65 9.48
N ALA A 221 5.64 34.02 9.33
CA ALA A 221 4.53 33.06 9.34
C ALA A 221 4.66 32.00 8.23
N VAL A 222 5.07 32.38 7.03
CA VAL A 222 5.30 31.49 5.89
C VAL A 222 6.51 30.59 6.16
N GLN A 223 7.58 31.14 6.74
CA GLN A 223 8.77 30.37 7.13
C GLN A 223 8.43 29.29 8.17
N HIS A 224 7.55 29.59 9.14
CA HIS A 224 7.11 28.60 10.14
C HIS A 224 6.34 27.45 9.50
N HIS A 225 5.43 27.72 8.56
CA HIS A 225 4.74 26.65 7.81
C HIS A 225 5.74 25.79 7.05
N PHE A 226 6.68 26.38 6.34
CA PHE A 226 7.71 25.64 5.61
C PHE A 226 8.62 24.83 6.54
N SER A 227 9.01 25.38 7.68
CA SER A 227 9.82 24.67 8.69
C SER A 227 9.08 23.43 9.21
N ASN A 228 7.77 23.51 9.44
CA ASN A 228 6.96 22.36 9.84
C ASN A 228 6.95 21.26 8.77
N ILE A 229 6.87 21.61 7.47
CA ILE A 229 6.98 20.66 6.37
C ILE A 229 8.34 19.94 6.39
N VAL A 230 9.43 20.71 6.51
CA VAL A 230 10.81 20.16 6.53
C VAL A 230 11.03 19.25 7.74
N MET A 231 10.57 19.65 8.92
CA MET A 231 10.68 18.83 10.14
C MET A 231 9.90 17.53 10.02
N ALA A 232 8.65 17.58 9.53
CA ALA A 232 7.80 16.40 9.32
C ALA A 232 8.44 15.42 8.32
N ARG A 233 8.96 15.95 7.21
CA ARG A 233 9.71 15.16 6.22
C ARG A 233 10.92 14.47 6.83
N HIS A 234 11.73 15.20 7.61
CA HIS A 234 12.94 14.66 8.24
C HIS A 234 12.60 13.57 9.28
N GLN A 235 11.60 13.79 10.13
CA GLN A 235 11.13 12.79 11.09
C GLN A 235 10.67 11.51 10.40
N THR A 236 9.92 11.65 9.30
CA THR A 236 9.47 10.49 8.51
C THR A 236 10.64 9.73 7.89
N GLU A 237 11.65 10.43 7.39
CA GLU A 237 12.86 9.82 6.84
C GLU A 237 13.59 8.97 7.90
N LEU A 238 13.78 9.51 9.10
CA LEU A 238 14.41 8.78 10.20
C LEU A 238 13.66 7.51 10.56
N VAL A 239 12.34 7.59 10.70
CA VAL A 239 11.50 6.43 11.05
C VAL A 239 11.51 5.38 9.93
N ALA A 240 11.34 5.80 8.67
CA ALA A 240 11.27 4.90 7.54
C ALA A 240 12.59 4.15 7.30
N PHE A 241 13.71 4.86 7.30
CA PHE A 241 15.03 4.22 7.10
C PHE A 241 15.46 3.38 8.29
N ASN A 242 15.08 3.76 9.53
CA ASN A 242 15.33 2.91 10.69
C ASN A 242 14.59 1.58 10.56
N ALA A 243 13.29 1.60 10.23
CA ALA A 243 12.50 0.38 10.05
C ALA A 243 13.06 -0.50 8.91
N ALA A 244 13.47 0.09 7.78
CA ALA A 244 14.04 -0.65 6.67
C ALA A 244 15.37 -1.33 7.03
N ARG A 245 16.29 -0.62 7.71
CA ARG A 245 17.57 -1.18 8.15
C ARG A 245 17.42 -2.30 9.16
N LEU A 246 16.49 -2.15 10.11
CA LEU A 246 16.20 -3.21 11.09
C LEU A 246 15.67 -4.47 10.40
N ALA A 247 14.75 -4.30 9.43
CA ALA A 247 14.21 -5.41 8.68
C ALA A 247 15.27 -6.11 7.81
N ASP A 248 16.16 -5.35 7.16
CA ASP A 248 17.28 -5.90 6.38
C ASP A 248 18.30 -6.64 7.28
N ALA A 249 18.39 -6.26 8.54
CA ALA A 249 19.17 -6.96 9.56
C ALA A 249 18.44 -8.20 10.15
N GLY A 250 17.23 -8.52 9.69
CA GLY A 250 16.46 -9.67 10.15
C GLY A 250 15.69 -9.47 11.46
N ALA A 251 15.58 -8.23 11.96
CA ALA A 251 14.78 -7.94 13.14
C ALA A 251 13.28 -7.99 12.85
N ASP A 252 12.49 -8.32 13.88
CA ASP A 252 11.04 -8.11 13.83
C ASP A 252 10.75 -6.60 13.87
N THR A 253 10.19 -6.09 12.78
CA THR A 253 9.89 -4.66 12.59
C THR A 253 8.40 -4.36 12.52
N PHE A 254 7.57 -5.31 13.00
CA PHE A 254 6.12 -5.14 12.92
C PHE A 254 5.63 -3.85 13.58
N MET A 255 6.21 -3.48 14.73
CA MET A 255 5.86 -2.25 15.44
C MET A 255 6.39 -1.00 14.74
N GLU A 256 7.65 -1.01 14.30
CA GLU A 256 8.30 0.10 13.59
C GLU A 256 7.53 0.46 12.32
N VAL A 257 7.15 -0.54 11.52
CA VAL A 257 6.40 -0.29 10.27
C VAL A 257 4.96 0.13 10.55
N THR A 258 4.36 -0.35 11.64
CA THR A 258 2.98 0.00 12.02
C THR A 258 2.91 1.44 12.51
N MET A 259 3.80 1.86 13.42
CA MET A 259 3.90 3.24 13.90
C MET A 259 4.38 4.19 12.80
N GLY A 260 5.40 3.78 12.05
CA GLY A 260 5.98 4.54 10.94
C GLY A 260 4.94 4.86 9.85
N LYS A 261 4.05 3.92 9.55
CA LYS A 261 2.92 4.14 8.62
C LYS A 261 2.00 5.27 9.09
N VAL A 262 1.68 5.32 10.38
CA VAL A 262 0.85 6.39 10.93
C VAL A 262 1.55 7.73 10.82
N ILE A 263 2.78 7.81 11.30
CA ILE A 263 3.62 9.02 11.28
C ILE A 263 3.75 9.54 9.84
N ALA A 264 4.19 8.69 8.92
CA ALA A 264 4.43 9.07 7.52
C ALA A 264 3.17 9.59 6.83
N SER A 265 2.05 8.89 6.99
CA SER A 265 0.79 9.26 6.32
C SER A 265 0.19 10.56 6.86
N GLU A 266 0.30 10.83 8.15
CA GLU A 266 -0.16 12.10 8.75
C GLU A 266 0.75 13.25 8.38
N HIS A 267 2.06 13.04 8.41
CA HIS A 267 3.04 14.04 7.98
C HIS A 267 2.88 14.40 6.51
N ALA A 268 2.66 13.42 5.61
CA ALA A 268 2.48 13.70 4.19
C ALA A 268 1.22 14.54 3.91
N VAL A 269 0.08 14.18 4.54
CA VAL A 269 -1.16 14.96 4.38
C VAL A 269 -0.98 16.37 4.92
N ASN A 270 -0.44 16.52 6.14
CA ASN A 270 -0.29 17.83 6.78
C ASN A 270 0.73 18.70 6.02
N SER A 271 1.82 18.10 5.50
CA SER A 271 2.81 18.82 4.68
C SER A 271 2.21 19.34 3.38
N ALA A 272 1.42 18.51 2.69
CA ALA A 272 0.75 18.94 1.45
C ALA A 272 -0.34 20.00 1.71
N ASP A 273 -1.04 19.93 2.85
CA ASP A 273 -2.02 20.93 3.28
C ASP A 273 -1.34 22.29 3.55
N LEU A 274 -0.24 22.29 4.28
CA LEU A 274 0.58 23.49 4.50
C LEU A 274 1.17 24.03 3.17
N GLY A 275 1.53 23.15 2.25
CA GLY A 275 1.94 23.54 0.89
C GLY A 275 0.83 24.31 0.16
N ILE A 276 -0.41 23.77 0.15
CA ILE A 276 -1.57 24.47 -0.40
C ILE A 276 -1.76 25.84 0.27
N GLN A 277 -1.63 25.90 1.60
CA GLN A 277 -1.77 27.15 2.37
C GLN A 277 -0.74 28.20 1.94
N ILE A 278 0.53 27.82 1.72
CA ILE A 278 1.60 28.71 1.29
C ILE A 278 1.36 29.20 -0.16
N PHE A 279 0.88 28.32 -1.05
CA PHE A 279 0.56 28.66 -2.43
C PHE A 279 -0.72 29.51 -2.54
N GLY A 280 -1.61 29.48 -1.54
CA GLY A 280 -2.89 30.16 -1.57
C GLY A 280 -3.76 29.65 -2.73
N GLY A 281 -4.43 30.56 -3.45
CA GLY A 281 -5.30 30.17 -4.57
C GLY A 281 -4.63 29.34 -5.66
N MET A 282 -3.34 29.53 -5.91
CA MET A 282 -2.58 28.70 -6.84
C MET A 282 -2.46 27.24 -6.37
N GLY A 283 -2.26 27.01 -5.08
CA GLY A 283 -2.19 25.65 -4.54
C GLY A 283 -3.52 24.89 -4.60
N TYR A 284 -4.64 25.60 -4.70
CA TYR A 284 -5.98 25.04 -4.85
C TYR A 284 -6.39 24.88 -6.32
N SER A 285 -5.66 25.48 -7.25
CA SER A 285 -5.91 25.36 -8.70
C SER A 285 -5.49 23.99 -9.23
N GLY A 286 -6.23 23.51 -10.22
CA GLY A 286 -5.86 22.31 -10.99
C GLY A 286 -4.60 22.49 -11.85
N ASP A 287 -4.14 23.73 -12.06
CA ASP A 287 -2.96 24.07 -12.86
C ASP A 287 -1.64 23.91 -12.08
N ASN A 288 -1.71 23.49 -10.83
CA ASN A 288 -0.57 23.31 -9.95
C ASN A 288 -0.60 21.94 -9.28
N ASP A 289 0.56 21.33 -9.08
CA ASP A 289 0.68 19.98 -8.52
C ASP A 289 0.43 19.90 -7.00
N MET A 290 0.44 21.01 -6.28
CA MET A 290 0.30 21.01 -4.81
C MET A 290 -1.00 20.36 -4.36
N GLN A 291 -2.15 20.64 -5.02
CA GLN A 291 -3.41 19.98 -4.75
C GLN A 291 -3.37 18.47 -5.07
N ARG A 292 -2.55 18.04 -6.04
CA ARG A 292 -2.35 16.63 -6.38
C ARG A 292 -1.63 15.90 -5.25
N TYR A 293 -0.56 16.47 -4.71
CA TYR A 293 0.16 15.90 -3.56
C TYR A 293 -0.79 15.67 -2.37
N TRP A 294 -1.65 16.65 -2.07
CA TRP A 294 -2.63 16.52 -1.00
C TRP A 294 -3.64 15.40 -1.25
N ARG A 295 -4.20 15.33 -2.47
CA ARG A 295 -5.17 14.29 -2.84
C ARG A 295 -4.54 12.90 -2.80
N ASP A 296 -3.31 12.75 -3.27
CA ASP A 296 -2.59 11.49 -3.29
C ASP A 296 -2.20 11.06 -1.86
N ALA A 297 -1.66 11.96 -1.06
CA ALA A 297 -1.31 11.71 0.34
C ALA A 297 -2.52 11.27 1.18
N ARG A 298 -3.72 11.79 0.87
CA ARG A 298 -4.91 11.51 1.68
C ARG A 298 -5.28 10.04 1.74
N LEU A 299 -5.00 9.26 0.70
CA LEU A 299 -5.20 7.81 0.66
C LEU A 299 -4.37 7.11 1.74
N MET A 300 -3.15 7.56 1.99
CA MET A 300 -2.17 6.91 2.87
C MET A 300 -2.65 6.79 4.33
N ARG A 301 -3.62 7.60 4.77
CA ARG A 301 -4.17 7.54 6.13
C ARG A 301 -5.07 6.34 6.39
N PHE A 302 -5.63 5.72 5.35
CA PHE A 302 -6.53 4.56 5.49
C PHE A 302 -6.14 3.34 4.66
N SER A 303 -5.14 3.43 3.78
CA SER A 303 -4.56 2.31 3.05
C SER A 303 -3.14 2.02 3.55
N PRO A 304 -2.67 0.76 3.56
CA PRO A 304 -3.39 -0.52 3.41
C PRO A 304 -4.26 -0.85 4.62
N ILE A 305 -4.00 -0.27 5.78
CA ILE A 305 -4.83 -0.33 6.98
C ILE A 305 -5.10 1.10 7.49
N THR A 306 -6.21 1.32 8.18
CA THR A 306 -6.50 2.65 8.72
C THR A 306 -5.52 3.03 9.84
N ASN A 307 -5.25 4.33 10.00
CA ASN A 307 -4.40 4.82 11.08
C ASN A 307 -4.98 4.47 12.46
N GLU A 308 -6.30 4.40 12.59
CA GLU A 308 -7.00 3.99 13.80
C GLU A 308 -6.70 2.54 14.15
N MET A 309 -6.78 1.62 13.17
CA MET A 309 -6.43 0.21 13.39
C MET A 309 -4.94 0.06 13.71
N ALA A 310 -4.07 0.80 13.02
CA ALA A 310 -2.63 0.78 13.32
C ALA A 310 -2.35 1.24 14.76
N ARG A 311 -3.07 2.26 15.26
CA ARG A 311 -2.96 2.71 16.66
C ARG A 311 -3.48 1.67 17.65
N ASN A 312 -4.59 0.98 17.34
CA ASN A 312 -5.07 -0.11 18.18
C ASN A 312 -4.01 -1.20 18.33
N VAL A 313 -3.40 -1.62 17.22
CA VAL A 313 -2.32 -2.61 17.22
C VAL A 313 -1.12 -2.14 18.05
N ALA A 314 -0.68 -0.89 17.84
CA ALA A 314 0.44 -0.31 18.57
C ALA A 314 0.15 -0.19 20.09
N GLY A 315 -1.08 0.18 20.46
CA GLY A 315 -1.51 0.29 21.86
C GLY A 315 -1.49 -1.05 22.58
N VAL A 316 -2.02 -2.10 21.96
CA VAL A 316 -2.04 -3.47 22.55
C VAL A 316 -0.62 -4.01 22.72
N ALA A 317 0.24 -3.86 21.71
CA ALA A 317 1.62 -4.34 21.80
C ALA A 317 2.46 -3.58 22.86
N ALA A 318 2.18 -2.29 23.08
CA ALA A 318 2.82 -1.52 24.15
C ALA A 318 2.40 -2.00 25.54
N ASP A 319 1.14 -2.45 25.71
CA ASP A 319 0.65 -3.00 26.97
C ASP A 319 1.26 -4.38 27.23
N ASP A 320 1.30 -5.27 26.26
CA ASP A 320 1.98 -6.55 26.34
C ASP A 320 3.47 -6.40 26.68
N HIS A 321 4.15 -5.41 26.12
CA HIS A 321 5.56 -5.12 26.44
C HIS A 321 5.75 -4.68 27.89
N ARG A 322 4.85 -3.83 28.42
CA ARG A 322 4.87 -3.43 29.84
C ARG A 322 4.65 -4.62 30.76
N HIS A 323 3.71 -5.49 30.44
CA HIS A 323 3.46 -6.70 31.22
C HIS A 323 4.65 -7.65 31.22
N ARG A 324 5.37 -7.81 30.11
CA ARG A 324 6.60 -8.61 30.03
C ARG A 324 7.74 -8.00 30.87
N LEU A 325 7.94 -6.68 30.81
CA LEU A 325 8.92 -5.99 31.63
C LEU A 325 8.59 -6.08 33.13
N ALA A 326 7.31 -5.92 33.50
CA ALA A 326 6.87 -6.02 34.90
C ALA A 326 6.96 -7.46 35.44
N SER A 327 6.80 -8.48 34.59
CA SER A 327 6.86 -9.90 34.97
C SER A 327 8.26 -10.51 34.97
N GLY A 328 9.29 -9.76 34.57
CA GLY A 328 10.67 -10.24 34.47
C GLY A 328 10.91 -11.38 33.47
N ARG A 329 9.96 -11.67 32.60
CA ARG A 329 10.11 -12.69 31.55
C ARG A 329 10.89 -12.10 30.38
N GLN A 330 12.18 -12.42 30.33
CA GLN A 330 12.98 -12.24 29.12
C GLN A 330 12.51 -13.27 28.08
N SER A 331 12.35 -12.85 26.83
CA SER A 331 12.07 -13.72 25.69
C SER A 331 13.18 -14.77 25.56
N ALA A 332 12.85 -16.03 25.72
CA ALA A 332 13.68 -17.14 25.28
C ALA A 332 13.51 -17.35 23.78
#